data_81660da3913d93e30a1741e93bff5e8b
#
_entry.id   81660da3913d93e30a1741e93bff5e8b
#
_cell.length_a   1.000
_cell.length_b   1.000
_cell.length_c   1.000
_cell.angle_alpha   90.00
_cell.angle_beta   90.00
_cell.angle_gamma   90.00
#
_symmetry.space_group_name_H-M   'P 1'
#
loop_
_entity.id
_entity.type
_entity.pdbx_description
1 polymer ?
#
loop_
_entity_poly.entity_id
_entity_poly.type
_entity_poly.pdbx_seq_one_letter_code
_entity_poly.pdbx_strand_id
1 'polypeptide(L)'
;MSDDTRQELAIRLLKEAYQHQMNKELEEAVELYQRSIAAYPTAEAHTFLGWTYSWMGRVDDAISECHRAIAVDPTFGNPYNDIGSYLMMKGETDEAISWFERALTAPRYESYCYPHMNLGRVYEEKRNWLRAKDEYRKALAENKDYTPAAEALARIRGYLN
;
A
#
# COMPACT_ATOMS: atom_id res chain seq x y z
N MET A 1 -29.96 14.45 2.11
CA MET A 1 -29.44 13.37 1.25
C MET A 1 -29.41 12.10 2.08
N SER A 2 -29.97 11.00 1.59
CA SER A 2 -29.90 9.72 2.27
C SER A 2 -28.47 9.17 2.33
N ASP A 3 -28.21 8.21 3.22
CA ASP A 3 -26.89 7.56 3.30
C ASP A 3 -26.53 6.87 1.98
N ASP A 4 -27.49 6.18 1.36
CA ASP A 4 -27.30 5.54 0.06
C ASP A 4 -26.87 6.55 -1.03
N THR A 5 -27.52 7.71 -1.07
CA THR A 5 -27.17 8.77 -2.04
C THR A 5 -25.77 9.35 -1.78
N ARG A 6 -25.38 9.47 -0.52
CA ARG A 6 -24.00 9.90 -0.16
C ARG A 6 -22.97 8.89 -0.55
N GLN A 7 -23.24 7.60 -0.33
CA GLN A 7 -22.35 6.51 -0.74
C GLN A 7 -22.18 6.46 -2.27
N GLU A 8 -23.27 6.57 -3.03
CA GLU A 8 -23.20 6.62 -4.50
C GLU A 8 -22.37 7.81 -4.99
N LEU A 9 -22.56 8.99 -4.40
CA LEU A 9 -21.76 10.17 -4.70
C LEU A 9 -20.28 9.94 -4.39
N ALA A 10 -19.96 9.38 -3.23
CA ALA A 10 -18.58 9.09 -2.82
C ALA A 10 -17.89 8.11 -3.78
N ILE A 11 -18.58 7.04 -4.18
CA ILE A 11 -18.06 6.06 -5.14
C ILE A 11 -17.78 6.71 -6.50
N ARG A 12 -18.67 7.55 -6.98
CA ARG A 12 -18.47 8.27 -8.26
C ARG A 12 -17.26 9.19 -8.20
N LEU A 13 -17.15 10.00 -7.14
CA LEU A 13 -16.02 10.91 -6.93
C LEU A 13 -14.69 10.15 -6.78
N LEU A 14 -14.70 9.02 -6.07
CA LEU A 14 -13.53 8.15 -5.94
C LEU A 14 -13.04 7.62 -7.30
N LYS A 15 -13.94 7.17 -8.15
CA LYS A 15 -13.61 6.69 -9.49
C LYS A 15 -13.04 7.81 -10.37
N GLU A 16 -13.64 8.99 -10.32
CA GLU A 16 -13.17 10.18 -11.04
C GLU A 16 -11.77 10.60 -10.55
N ALA A 17 -11.57 10.65 -9.23
CA ALA A 17 -10.27 10.94 -8.62
C ALA A 17 -9.19 9.96 -9.09
N TYR A 18 -9.50 8.67 -9.14
CA TYR A 18 -8.58 7.64 -9.62
C TYR A 18 -8.17 7.85 -11.09
N GLN A 19 -9.10 8.29 -11.96
CA GLN A 19 -8.77 8.61 -13.35
C GLN A 19 -7.78 9.79 -13.44
N HIS A 20 -8.02 10.87 -12.68
CA HIS A 20 -7.10 12.00 -12.61
C HIS A 20 -5.73 11.58 -12.06
N GLN A 21 -5.69 10.75 -11.01
CA GLN A 21 -4.44 10.21 -10.47
C GLN A 21 -3.65 9.43 -11.54
N MET A 22 -4.31 8.55 -12.29
CA MET A 22 -3.65 7.79 -13.36
C MET A 22 -3.14 8.67 -14.49
N ASN A 23 -3.82 9.78 -14.76
CA ASN A 23 -3.39 10.79 -15.73
C ASN A 23 -2.29 11.73 -15.20
N LYS A 24 -1.83 11.55 -13.94
CA LYS A 24 -0.86 12.42 -13.25
C LYS A 24 -1.39 13.83 -12.94
N GLU A 25 -2.68 14.02 -12.97
CA GLU A 25 -3.38 15.25 -12.55
C GLU A 25 -3.61 15.15 -11.02
N LEU A 26 -2.52 15.33 -10.25
CA LEU A 26 -2.50 14.92 -8.83
C LEU A 26 -3.28 15.88 -7.94
N GLU A 27 -3.27 17.17 -8.23
CA GLU A 27 -4.00 18.19 -7.50
C GLU A 27 -5.52 17.98 -7.63
N GLU A 28 -6.00 17.72 -8.83
CA GLU A 28 -7.40 17.41 -9.13
C GLU A 28 -7.81 16.09 -8.45
N ALA A 29 -6.94 15.10 -8.47
CA ALA A 29 -7.18 13.83 -7.78
C ALA A 29 -7.34 14.04 -6.26
N VAL A 30 -6.48 14.84 -5.64
CA VAL A 30 -6.57 15.18 -4.20
C VAL A 30 -7.92 15.82 -3.87
N GLU A 31 -8.34 16.83 -4.65
CA GLU A 31 -9.61 17.51 -4.43
C GLU A 31 -10.80 16.53 -4.51
N LEU A 32 -10.81 15.67 -5.51
CA LEU A 32 -11.89 14.71 -5.72
C LEU A 32 -11.91 13.61 -4.63
N TYR A 33 -10.75 13.10 -4.19
CA TYR A 33 -10.69 12.17 -3.05
C TYR A 33 -11.21 12.84 -1.77
N GLN A 34 -10.83 14.08 -1.49
CA GLN A 34 -11.32 14.80 -0.33
C GLN A 34 -12.84 15.00 -0.38
N ARG A 35 -13.40 15.30 -1.55
CA ARG A 35 -14.86 15.39 -1.75
C ARG A 35 -15.55 14.03 -1.59
N SER A 36 -14.93 12.95 -2.05
CA SER A 36 -15.42 11.59 -1.83
C SER A 36 -15.49 11.27 -0.34
N ILE A 37 -14.43 11.55 0.41
CA ILE A 37 -14.35 11.35 1.87
C ILE A 37 -15.38 12.19 2.60
N ALA A 38 -15.58 13.45 2.20
CA ALA A 38 -16.57 14.34 2.79
C ALA A 38 -18.01 13.86 2.55
N ALA A 39 -18.28 13.24 1.40
CA ALA A 39 -19.58 12.67 1.10
C ALA A 39 -19.84 11.40 1.94
N TYR A 40 -18.90 10.47 1.91
CA TYR A 40 -18.94 9.23 2.70
C TYR A 40 -17.52 8.68 2.88
N PRO A 41 -16.96 8.67 4.12
CA PRO A 41 -15.60 8.19 4.36
C PRO A 41 -15.47 6.69 4.08
N THR A 42 -14.45 6.30 3.30
CA THR A 42 -14.10 4.91 3.03
C THR A 42 -12.61 4.68 3.22
N ALA A 43 -12.21 3.48 3.60
CA ALA A 43 -10.80 3.12 3.73
C ALA A 43 -10.08 3.22 2.37
N GLU A 44 -10.75 2.88 1.29
CA GLU A 44 -10.25 3.00 -0.08
C GLU A 44 -9.93 4.45 -0.45
N ALA A 45 -10.86 5.38 -0.18
CA ALA A 45 -10.66 6.79 -0.52
C ALA A 45 -9.46 7.39 0.23
N HIS A 46 -9.32 7.11 1.52
CA HIS A 46 -8.16 7.52 2.31
C HIS A 46 -6.87 6.89 1.79
N THR A 47 -6.88 5.61 1.45
CA THR A 47 -5.71 4.89 0.93
C THR A 47 -5.24 5.48 -0.40
N PHE A 48 -6.15 5.73 -1.34
CA PHE A 48 -5.81 6.31 -2.64
C PHE A 48 -5.37 7.78 -2.52
N LEU A 49 -5.97 8.55 -1.60
CA LEU A 49 -5.47 9.88 -1.28
C LEU A 49 -4.03 9.82 -0.75
N GLY A 50 -3.73 8.84 0.13
CA GLY A 50 -2.37 8.59 0.58
C GLY A 50 -1.41 8.28 -0.57
N TRP A 51 -1.82 7.46 -1.54
CA TRP A 51 -1.04 7.20 -2.75
C TRP A 51 -0.76 8.48 -3.53
N THR A 52 -1.77 9.31 -3.70
CA THR A 52 -1.62 10.58 -4.41
C THR A 52 -0.61 11.47 -3.71
N TYR A 53 -0.69 11.59 -2.38
CA TYR A 53 0.28 12.35 -1.59
C TYR A 53 1.71 11.79 -1.71
N SER A 54 1.87 10.47 -1.74
CA SER A 54 3.20 9.86 -1.90
C SER A 54 3.81 10.19 -3.27
N TRP A 55 3.01 10.22 -4.34
CA TRP A 55 3.46 10.63 -5.66
C TRP A 55 3.84 12.12 -5.75
N MET A 56 3.26 12.95 -4.88
CA MET A 56 3.61 14.36 -4.71
C MET A 56 4.84 14.57 -3.78
N GLY A 57 5.42 13.49 -3.24
CA GLY A 57 6.52 13.56 -2.27
C GLY A 57 6.09 13.88 -0.84
N ARG A 58 4.79 13.94 -0.56
CA ARG A 58 4.19 14.25 0.74
C ARG A 58 4.00 12.97 1.57
N VAL A 59 5.12 12.35 1.96
CA VAL A 59 5.11 11.01 2.58
C VAL A 59 4.44 11.00 3.95
N ASP A 60 4.63 12.02 4.78
CA ASP A 60 3.98 12.09 6.09
C ASP A 60 2.47 12.27 6.00
N ASP A 61 1.99 13.04 5.01
CA ASP A 61 0.56 13.15 4.72
C ASP A 61 -0.01 11.81 4.22
N ALA A 62 0.74 11.08 3.40
CA ALA A 62 0.38 9.75 2.94
C ALA A 62 0.21 8.76 4.10
N ILE A 63 1.13 8.74 5.05
CA ILE A 63 1.04 7.92 6.27
C ILE A 63 -0.19 8.30 7.09
N SER A 64 -0.45 9.61 7.26
CA SER A 64 -1.62 10.10 8.00
C SER A 64 -2.93 9.61 7.38
N GLU A 65 -3.03 9.64 6.05
CA GLU A 65 -4.22 9.12 5.34
C GLU A 65 -4.38 7.61 5.51
N CYS A 66 -3.30 6.84 5.50
CA CYS A 66 -3.35 5.41 5.79
C CYS A 66 -3.85 5.12 7.22
N HIS A 67 -3.46 5.91 8.21
CA HIS A 67 -4.00 5.78 9.58
C HIS A 67 -5.49 6.09 9.63
N ARG A 68 -5.98 7.07 8.87
CA ARG A 68 -7.43 7.34 8.74
C ARG A 68 -8.15 6.19 8.05
N ALA A 69 -7.56 5.59 7.01
CA ALA A 69 -8.10 4.41 6.35
C ALA A 69 -8.28 3.25 7.35
N ILE A 70 -7.29 2.98 8.18
CA ILE A 70 -7.33 1.94 9.22
C ILE A 70 -8.40 2.25 10.26
N ALA A 71 -8.59 3.52 10.64
CA ALA A 71 -9.64 3.91 11.57
C ALA A 71 -11.05 3.69 11.00
N VAL A 72 -11.23 3.86 9.69
CA VAL A 72 -12.51 3.59 9.00
C VAL A 72 -12.78 2.09 8.87
N ASP A 73 -11.79 1.33 8.43
CA ASP A 73 -11.88 -0.12 8.27
C ASP A 73 -10.55 -0.80 8.62
N PRO A 74 -10.38 -1.29 9.85
CA PRO A 74 -9.15 -1.95 10.27
C PRO A 74 -8.91 -3.32 9.60
N THR A 75 -9.89 -3.85 8.88
CA THR A 75 -9.75 -5.13 8.15
C THR A 75 -9.15 -4.97 6.76
N PHE A 76 -9.10 -3.74 6.21
CA PHE A 76 -8.55 -3.43 4.90
C PHE A 76 -7.01 -3.43 4.94
N GLY A 77 -6.37 -4.34 4.19
CA GLY A 77 -4.94 -4.60 4.29
C GLY A 77 -4.04 -3.59 3.59
N ASN A 78 -4.52 -2.92 2.55
CA ASN A 78 -3.72 -2.01 1.73
C ASN A 78 -3.02 -0.91 2.54
N PRO A 79 -3.68 -0.17 3.46
CA PRO A 79 -3.02 0.91 4.19
C PRO A 79 -1.90 0.43 5.10
N TYR A 80 -1.96 -0.81 5.62
CA TYR A 80 -0.86 -1.37 6.42
C TYR A 80 0.39 -1.59 5.56
N ASN A 81 0.25 -2.20 4.38
CA ASN A 81 1.37 -2.36 3.44
C ASN A 81 1.92 -1.02 2.98
N ASP A 82 1.05 -0.05 2.73
CA ASP A 82 1.45 1.28 2.25
C ASP A 82 2.23 2.04 3.33
N ILE A 83 1.82 2.01 4.60
CA ILE A 83 2.59 2.59 5.71
C ILE A 83 3.98 1.98 5.75
N GLY A 84 4.10 0.65 5.68
CA GLY A 84 5.40 -0.02 5.63
C GLY A 84 6.28 0.49 4.49
N SER A 85 5.71 0.64 3.30
CA SER A 85 6.43 1.18 2.12
C SER A 85 6.87 2.63 2.33
N TYR A 86 6.01 3.47 2.91
CA TYR A 86 6.35 4.88 3.18
C TYR A 86 7.41 5.02 4.27
N LEU A 87 7.40 4.16 5.29
CA LEU A 87 8.45 4.10 6.31
C LEU A 87 9.80 3.69 5.70
N MET A 88 9.81 2.73 4.77
CA MET A 88 11.02 2.41 4.02
C MET A 88 11.54 3.61 3.21
N MET A 89 10.66 4.37 2.56
CA MET A 89 11.05 5.60 1.85
C MET A 89 11.70 6.63 2.79
N LYS A 90 11.31 6.66 4.06
CA LYS A 90 11.91 7.53 5.09
C LYS A 90 13.18 6.94 5.72
N GLY A 91 13.56 5.71 5.38
CA GLY A 91 14.69 4.99 5.99
C GLY A 91 14.36 4.34 7.34
N GLU A 92 13.10 4.32 7.73
CA GLU A 92 12.59 3.72 8.98
C GLU A 92 12.26 2.24 8.76
N THR A 93 13.25 1.50 8.24
CA THR A 93 13.08 0.13 7.72
C THR A 93 12.69 -0.88 8.82
N ASP A 94 13.20 -0.71 10.05
CA ASP A 94 12.87 -1.62 11.16
C ASP A 94 11.39 -1.49 11.57
N GLU A 95 10.84 -0.29 11.58
CA GLU A 95 9.42 -0.06 11.89
C GLU A 95 8.50 -0.60 10.79
N ALA A 96 8.95 -0.59 9.55
CA ALA A 96 8.19 -1.08 8.40
C ALA A 96 7.81 -2.56 8.52
N ILE A 97 8.65 -3.39 9.17
CA ILE A 97 8.45 -4.84 9.29
C ILE A 97 7.09 -5.16 9.92
N SER A 98 6.79 -4.55 11.07
CA SER A 98 5.53 -4.80 11.78
C SER A 98 4.30 -4.41 10.96
N TRP A 99 4.41 -3.37 10.12
CA TRP A 99 3.32 -2.93 9.25
C TRP A 99 3.06 -3.92 8.12
N PHE A 100 4.10 -4.46 7.49
CA PHE A 100 3.94 -5.52 6.49
C PHE A 100 3.37 -6.81 7.11
N GLU A 101 3.80 -7.19 8.30
CA GLU A 101 3.24 -8.33 9.03
C GLU A 101 1.76 -8.13 9.35
N ARG A 102 1.35 -6.92 9.73
CA ARG A 102 -0.07 -6.59 9.93
C ARG A 102 -0.88 -6.67 8.63
N ALA A 103 -0.33 -6.24 7.51
CA ALA A 103 -0.97 -6.40 6.21
C ALA A 103 -1.25 -7.88 5.88
N LEU A 104 -0.31 -8.77 6.21
CA LEU A 104 -0.46 -10.22 6.00
C LEU A 104 -1.55 -10.87 6.87
N THR A 105 -1.97 -10.22 7.95
CA THR A 105 -3.05 -10.70 8.82
C THR A 105 -4.39 -10.03 8.55
N ALA A 106 -4.43 -9.04 7.68
CA ALA A 106 -5.65 -8.31 7.36
C ALA A 106 -6.61 -9.18 6.52
N PRO A 107 -7.86 -9.41 6.95
CA PRO A 107 -8.75 -10.33 6.27
C PRO A 107 -9.27 -9.80 4.92
N ARG A 108 -9.32 -8.49 4.74
CA ARG A 108 -9.76 -7.84 3.49
C ARG A 108 -8.55 -7.32 2.72
N TYR A 109 -7.75 -8.25 2.20
CA TYR A 109 -6.59 -7.97 1.37
C TYR A 109 -6.37 -9.09 0.36
N GLU A 110 -6.24 -8.74 -0.92
CA GLU A 110 -6.16 -9.72 -2.02
C GLU A 110 -4.74 -9.89 -2.57
N SER A 111 -3.79 -9.07 -2.13
CA SER A 111 -2.48 -8.97 -2.77
C SER A 111 -1.33 -9.20 -1.77
N TYR A 112 -1.36 -10.33 -1.07
CA TYR A 112 -0.33 -10.71 -0.08
C TYR A 112 1.08 -10.86 -0.68
N CYS A 113 1.21 -10.94 -1.99
CA CYS A 113 2.52 -10.92 -2.65
C CYS A 113 3.29 -9.61 -2.40
N TYR A 114 2.59 -8.47 -2.24
CA TYR A 114 3.26 -7.18 -2.01
C TYR A 114 3.91 -7.07 -0.63
N PRO A 115 3.25 -7.36 0.50
CA PRO A 115 3.93 -7.32 1.80
C PRO A 115 5.07 -8.36 1.89
N HIS A 116 4.94 -9.55 1.31
CA HIS A 116 6.04 -10.50 1.24
C HIS A 116 7.22 -9.97 0.41
N MET A 117 6.96 -9.34 -0.73
CA MET A 117 8.00 -8.69 -1.53
C MET A 117 8.71 -7.59 -0.74
N ASN A 118 7.95 -6.76 -0.02
CA ASN A 118 8.50 -5.67 0.77
C ASN A 118 9.31 -6.17 1.98
N LEU A 119 8.85 -7.22 2.67
CA LEU A 119 9.63 -7.89 3.71
C LEU A 119 10.93 -8.47 3.15
N GLY A 120 10.88 -9.06 1.96
CA GLY A 120 12.08 -9.53 1.26
C GLY A 120 13.10 -8.41 1.05
N ARG A 121 12.64 -7.24 0.58
CA ARG A 121 13.50 -6.03 0.42
C ARG A 121 14.08 -5.56 1.75
N VAL A 122 13.28 -5.53 2.82
CA VAL A 122 13.77 -5.18 4.17
C VAL A 122 14.90 -6.11 4.58
N TYR A 123 14.71 -7.42 4.46
CA TYR A 123 15.74 -8.40 4.84
C TYR A 123 16.96 -8.36 3.93
N GLU A 124 16.80 -8.03 2.64
CA GLU A 124 17.91 -7.79 1.72
C GLU A 124 18.75 -6.57 2.16
N GLU A 125 18.14 -5.45 2.51
CA GLU A 125 18.83 -4.28 3.08
C GLU A 125 19.60 -4.63 4.35
N LYS A 126 19.03 -5.48 5.21
CA LYS A 126 19.66 -5.99 6.43
C LYS A 126 20.71 -7.08 6.17
N ARG A 127 20.98 -7.42 4.91
CA ARG A 127 21.86 -8.52 4.49
C ARG A 127 21.46 -9.90 5.07
N ASN A 128 20.20 -10.06 5.42
CA ASN A 128 19.66 -11.35 5.84
C ASN A 128 19.12 -12.10 4.62
N TRP A 129 20.04 -12.64 3.84
CA TRP A 129 19.76 -13.26 2.54
C TRP A 129 18.81 -14.47 2.62
N LEU A 130 18.89 -15.24 3.72
CA LEU A 130 18.02 -16.40 3.90
C LEU A 130 16.56 -15.97 4.11
N ARG A 131 16.33 -14.97 4.97
CA ARG A 131 14.99 -14.42 5.17
C ARG A 131 14.47 -13.71 3.92
N ALA A 132 15.31 -12.95 3.24
CA ALA A 132 14.94 -12.31 1.98
C ALA A 132 14.45 -13.34 0.96
N LYS A 133 15.22 -14.43 0.78
CA LYS A 133 14.85 -15.55 -0.10
C LYS A 133 13.50 -16.16 0.27
N ASP A 134 13.27 -16.40 1.58
CA ASP A 134 12.03 -17.00 2.05
C ASP A 134 10.82 -16.10 1.73
N GLU A 135 10.93 -14.80 2.01
CA GLU A 135 9.86 -13.84 1.73
C GLU A 135 9.58 -13.69 0.22
N TYR A 136 10.61 -13.62 -0.61
CA TYR A 136 10.41 -13.58 -2.07
C TYR A 136 9.75 -14.86 -2.62
N ARG A 137 10.07 -16.03 -2.04
CA ARG A 137 9.37 -17.29 -2.38
C ARG A 137 7.91 -17.27 -1.96
N LYS A 138 7.59 -16.72 -0.78
CA LYS A 138 6.21 -16.54 -0.35
C LYS A 138 5.45 -15.58 -1.28
N ALA A 139 6.08 -14.50 -1.74
CA ALA A 139 5.48 -13.61 -2.72
C ALA A 139 5.10 -14.36 -4.02
N LEU A 140 5.98 -15.24 -4.51
CA LEU A 140 5.70 -16.09 -5.69
C LEU A 140 4.66 -17.16 -5.41
N ALA A 141 4.54 -17.66 -4.19
CA ALA A 141 3.50 -18.60 -3.80
C ALA A 141 2.11 -17.94 -3.85
N GLU A 142 2.02 -16.66 -3.48
CA GLU A 142 0.80 -15.85 -3.57
C GLU A 142 0.45 -15.47 -5.02
N ASN A 143 1.46 -15.15 -5.80
CA ASN A 143 1.33 -14.80 -7.23
C ASN A 143 2.54 -15.32 -8.01
N LYS A 144 2.37 -16.47 -8.67
CA LYS A 144 3.43 -17.15 -9.44
C LYS A 144 4.01 -16.32 -10.59
N ASP A 145 3.25 -15.37 -11.11
CA ASP A 145 3.62 -14.52 -12.24
C ASP A 145 4.19 -13.16 -11.78
N TYR A 146 4.44 -13.01 -10.48
CA TYR A 146 4.97 -11.76 -9.90
C TYR A 146 6.47 -11.62 -10.20
N THR A 147 6.77 -11.08 -11.37
CA THR A 147 8.12 -10.89 -11.90
C THR A 147 9.10 -10.22 -10.92
N PRO A 148 8.73 -9.17 -10.15
CA PRO A 148 9.68 -8.53 -9.23
C PRO A 148 10.27 -9.50 -8.19
N ALA A 149 9.50 -10.45 -7.69
CA ALA A 149 10.00 -11.45 -6.73
C ALA A 149 10.91 -12.48 -7.40
N ALA A 150 10.62 -12.90 -8.64
CA ALA A 150 11.46 -13.78 -9.40
C ALA A 150 12.83 -13.16 -9.72
N GLU A 151 12.84 -11.89 -10.13
CA GLU A 151 14.05 -11.10 -10.37
C GLU A 151 14.88 -10.90 -9.10
N ALA A 152 14.21 -10.61 -7.97
CA ALA A 152 14.88 -10.48 -6.68
C ALA A 152 15.57 -11.78 -6.25
N LEU A 153 14.90 -12.93 -6.41
CA LEU A 153 15.50 -14.24 -6.13
C LEU A 153 16.72 -14.53 -7.01
N ALA A 154 16.65 -14.21 -8.29
CA ALA A 154 17.78 -14.38 -9.20
C ALA A 154 18.97 -13.49 -8.77
N ARG A 155 18.70 -12.24 -8.39
CA ARG A 155 19.72 -11.27 -7.96
C ARG A 155 20.45 -11.70 -6.70
N ILE A 156 19.74 -12.20 -5.68
CA ILE A 156 20.34 -12.57 -4.39
C ILE A 156 21.03 -13.94 -4.41
N ARG A 157 20.86 -14.74 -5.46
CA ARG A 157 21.42 -16.10 -5.55
C ARG A 157 22.91 -16.15 -5.24
N GLY A 158 23.69 -15.15 -5.70
CA GLY A 158 25.13 -15.07 -5.48
C GLY A 158 25.53 -14.91 -4.02
N TYR A 159 24.65 -14.44 -3.17
CA TYR A 159 24.89 -14.25 -1.73
C TYR A 159 24.48 -15.45 -0.87
N LEU A 160 23.92 -16.48 -1.47
CA LEU A 160 23.40 -17.68 -0.80
C LEU A 160 24.35 -18.89 -0.89
N ASN A 161 25.47 -18.74 -1.63
CA ASN A 161 26.49 -19.79 -1.86
C ASN A 161 27.70 -19.58 -0.96
#